data_27d961b541491b633a7f505eea4b72d2
#
_entry.id   27d961b541491b633a7f505eea4b72d2
#
_cell.length_a   1.000
_cell.length_b   1.000
_cell.length_c   1.000
_cell.angle_alpha   90.00
_cell.angle_beta   90.00
_cell.angle_gamma   90.00
#
_symmetry.space_group_name_H-M   'P 1'
#
loop_
_entity.id
_entity.type
_entity.pdbx_description
1 polymer ?
#
loop_
_entity_poly.entity_id
_entity_poly.type
_entity_poly.pdbx_seq_one_letter_code
_entity_poly.pdbx_strand_id
1 'polypeptide(L)'
;MFGSMQAVYRIESKYIIDSEENYCSTFGSKLHVTARYEKERDNYTFIINRSAVLLNGKPAVKLMDRIMSEVGNSLYPIHLRVSPRLWILDILNFNEIKQRRQQCADDWKAEADSPELERYFRFSEKNSANGKTLIASLYRDTFFNLYFRDIFTPTGNDEARLIRWQNFPERETDQSYLYQVKPEDADRIRLSGEIMKIVPEHNGTFDTVYETGDQGEIRRIKGRIESESEGTRYMKQWTLETETGQIAKQGYKSLILNE
;
A
#
# COMPACT_ATOMS: atom_id res chain seq x y z
N MET A 1 -0.08 11.01 -17.78
CA MET A 1 0.17 9.58 -18.06
C MET A 1 1.67 9.41 -18.18
N PHE A 2 2.31 8.65 -17.30
CA PHE A 2 3.75 8.43 -17.34
C PHE A 2 4.07 7.24 -18.27
N GLY A 3 5.24 7.27 -18.92
CA GLY A 3 5.74 6.16 -19.73
C GLY A 3 6.22 4.99 -18.87
N SER A 4 7.20 4.22 -19.33
CA SER A 4 7.86 3.20 -18.52
C SER A 4 8.73 3.86 -17.45
N MET A 5 8.67 3.36 -16.22
CA MET A 5 9.49 3.86 -15.11
C MET A 5 10.04 2.71 -14.26
N GLN A 6 11.17 2.98 -13.61
CA GLN A 6 11.71 2.18 -12.52
C GLN A 6 12.01 3.12 -11.36
N ALA A 7 11.57 2.76 -10.18
CA ALA A 7 11.80 3.55 -8.97
C ALA A 7 11.98 2.64 -7.74
N VAL A 8 12.76 3.09 -6.78
CA VAL A 8 12.86 2.49 -5.46
C VAL A 8 12.17 3.43 -4.49
N TYR A 9 11.16 2.93 -3.81
CA TYR A 9 10.43 3.66 -2.79
C TYR A 9 10.80 3.14 -1.40
N ARG A 10 11.07 4.08 -0.50
CA ARG A 10 11.07 3.80 0.93
C ARG A 10 9.70 4.16 1.48
N ILE A 11 9.07 3.22 2.15
CA ILE A 11 7.85 3.47 2.91
C ILE A 11 8.12 3.32 4.39
N GLU A 12 7.59 4.24 5.17
CA GLU A 12 7.55 4.18 6.62
C GLU A 12 6.14 4.48 7.10
N SER A 13 5.63 3.66 8.01
CA SER A 13 4.35 3.86 8.67
C SER A 13 4.56 3.83 10.16
N LYS A 14 4.02 4.82 10.87
CA LYS A 14 4.08 4.94 12.32
C LYS A 14 2.67 4.87 12.89
N TYR A 15 2.47 3.98 13.86
CA TYR A 15 1.23 3.82 14.60
C TYR A 15 1.43 4.36 16.00
N ILE A 16 0.49 5.17 16.47
CA ILE A 16 0.50 5.78 17.80
C ILE A 16 -0.90 5.57 18.39
N ILE A 17 -0.94 5.02 19.58
CA ILE A 17 -2.15 4.92 20.40
C ILE A 17 -1.88 5.72 21.66
N ASP A 18 -2.62 6.79 21.84
CA ASP A 18 -2.54 7.67 22.99
C ASP A 18 -3.66 7.25 23.95
N SER A 19 -3.32 6.36 24.87
CA SER A 19 -4.15 5.81 25.93
C SER A 19 -3.34 5.80 27.23
N GLU A 20 -3.87 5.25 28.31
CA GLU A 20 -3.14 5.07 29.56
C GLU A 20 -1.81 4.31 29.38
N GLU A 21 -1.75 3.38 28.41
CA GLU A 21 -0.55 2.68 27.98
C GLU A 21 -0.10 3.15 26.61
N ASN A 22 0.57 4.28 26.51
CA ASN A 22 1.05 4.84 25.25
C ASN A 22 1.82 3.82 24.39
N TYR A 23 1.28 3.51 23.23
CA TYR A 23 1.89 2.56 22.29
C TYR A 23 2.37 3.27 21.03
N CYS A 24 3.59 2.95 20.61
CA CYS A 24 4.15 3.46 19.34
C CYS A 24 4.89 2.34 18.63
N SER A 25 4.52 2.09 17.38
CA SER A 25 5.21 1.12 16.52
C SER A 25 5.48 1.73 15.14
N THR A 26 6.64 1.40 14.57
CA THR A 26 7.04 1.83 13.24
C THR A 26 7.29 0.62 12.35
N PHE A 27 6.71 0.63 11.16
CA PHE A 27 6.97 -0.32 10.11
C PHE A 27 7.66 0.40 8.95
N GLY A 28 8.75 -0.17 8.45
CA GLY A 28 9.49 0.35 7.30
C GLY A 28 9.78 -0.73 6.27
N SER A 29 9.79 -0.37 4.99
CA SER A 29 10.22 -1.28 3.93
C SER A 29 10.70 -0.53 2.69
N LYS A 30 11.44 -1.24 1.81
CA LYS A 30 11.80 -0.76 0.47
C LYS A 30 11.04 -1.54 -0.58
N LEU A 31 10.54 -0.81 -1.58
CA LEU A 31 9.78 -1.36 -2.69
C LEU A 31 10.45 -0.96 -4.01
N HIS A 32 10.81 -1.94 -4.81
CA HIS A 32 11.31 -1.75 -6.16
C HIS A 32 10.14 -1.86 -7.12
N VAL A 33 9.78 -0.76 -7.75
CA VAL A 33 8.62 -0.64 -8.61
C VAL A 33 9.08 -0.44 -10.05
N THR A 34 8.65 -1.33 -10.94
CA THR A 34 8.78 -1.17 -12.39
C THR A 34 7.38 -1.04 -12.96
N ALA A 35 7.13 0.00 -13.74
CA ALA A 35 5.88 0.20 -14.44
C ALA A 35 6.11 0.35 -15.94
N ARG A 36 5.26 -0.28 -16.74
CA ARG A 36 5.26 -0.23 -18.21
C ARG A 36 3.85 0.04 -18.70
N TYR A 37 3.68 1.07 -19.53
CA TYR A 37 2.41 1.35 -20.21
C TYR A 37 2.25 0.45 -21.44
N GLU A 38 1.11 -0.23 -21.53
CA GLU A 38 0.71 -1.08 -22.65
C GLU A 38 -0.35 -0.35 -23.49
N LYS A 39 0.10 0.32 -24.54
CA LYS A 39 -0.74 1.19 -25.39
C LYS A 39 -1.95 0.46 -26.00
N GLU A 40 -1.78 -0.79 -26.41
CA GLU A 40 -2.85 -1.56 -27.05
C GLU A 40 -4.03 -1.88 -26.12
N ARG A 41 -3.75 -1.95 -24.81
CA ARG A 41 -4.73 -2.29 -23.77
C ARG A 41 -5.16 -1.10 -22.93
N ASP A 42 -4.54 0.06 -23.15
CA ASP A 42 -4.70 1.26 -22.34
C ASP A 42 -4.59 0.97 -20.84
N ASN A 43 -3.53 0.29 -20.45
CA ASN A 43 -3.26 -0.01 -19.05
C ASN A 43 -1.75 -0.06 -18.75
N TYR A 44 -1.42 -0.21 -17.47
CA TYR A 44 -0.05 -0.40 -17.00
C TYR A 44 0.14 -1.84 -16.51
N THR A 45 1.32 -2.37 -16.75
CA THR A 45 1.85 -3.52 -16.01
C THR A 45 2.84 -3.02 -14.97
N PHE A 46 2.55 -3.30 -13.70
CA PHE A 46 3.45 -3.02 -12.59
C PHE A 46 4.09 -4.32 -12.09
N ILE A 47 5.39 -4.27 -11.84
CA ILE A 47 6.13 -5.33 -11.13
C ILE A 47 6.68 -4.69 -9.87
N ILE A 48 6.32 -5.24 -8.73
CA ILE A 48 6.70 -4.72 -7.43
C ILE A 48 7.43 -5.81 -6.66
N ASN A 49 8.64 -5.50 -6.21
CA ASN A 49 9.42 -6.30 -5.29
C ASN A 49 9.54 -5.58 -3.95
N ARG A 50 9.65 -6.34 -2.86
CA ARG A 50 9.84 -5.79 -1.52
C ARG A 50 11.15 -6.30 -0.92
N SER A 51 11.87 -5.41 -0.24
CA SER A 51 13.08 -5.74 0.51
C SER A 51 13.15 -4.91 1.78
N ALA A 52 14.08 -5.27 2.66
CA ALA A 52 14.41 -4.52 3.88
C ALA A 52 13.18 -4.18 4.75
N VAL A 53 12.43 -5.21 5.19
CA VAL A 53 11.34 -5.03 6.16
C VAL A 53 11.93 -4.75 7.54
N LEU A 54 11.52 -3.64 8.14
CA LEU A 54 11.98 -3.19 9.45
C LEU A 54 10.79 -2.96 10.38
N LEU A 55 10.92 -3.42 11.62
CA LEU A 55 9.99 -3.12 12.71
C LEU A 55 10.75 -2.29 13.76
N ASN A 56 10.23 -1.10 14.07
CA ASN A 56 10.88 -0.14 14.97
C ASN A 56 12.36 0.12 14.58
N GLY A 57 12.61 0.25 13.27
CA GLY A 57 13.92 0.52 12.68
C GLY A 57 14.88 -0.68 12.66
N LYS A 58 14.44 -1.88 13.05
CA LYS A 58 15.26 -3.09 13.14
C LYS A 58 14.65 -4.24 12.33
N PRO A 59 15.46 -5.18 11.81
CA PRO A 59 14.94 -6.43 11.26
C PRO A 59 14.07 -7.19 12.27
N ALA A 60 13.08 -7.92 11.78
CA ALA A 60 12.23 -8.77 12.62
C ALA A 60 13.08 -9.85 13.33
N VAL A 61 13.05 -9.86 14.67
CA VAL A 61 13.82 -10.81 15.49
C VAL A 61 12.91 -11.79 16.23
N LYS A 62 11.78 -11.31 16.74
CA LYS A 62 10.82 -12.16 17.44
C LYS A 62 10.17 -13.13 16.45
N LEU A 63 9.86 -14.34 16.90
CA LEU A 63 9.31 -15.41 16.06
C LEU A 63 8.10 -14.93 15.25
N MET A 64 7.09 -14.36 15.90
CA MET A 64 5.88 -13.88 15.19
C MET A 64 6.19 -12.77 14.20
N ASP A 65 7.09 -11.83 14.53
CA ASP A 65 7.47 -10.74 13.62
C ASP A 65 8.19 -11.30 12.37
N ARG A 66 9.04 -12.33 12.53
CA ARG A 66 9.69 -13.05 11.42
C ARG A 66 8.65 -13.73 10.53
N ILE A 67 7.73 -14.50 11.12
CA ILE A 67 6.64 -15.18 10.41
C ILE A 67 5.82 -14.16 9.61
N MET A 68 5.36 -13.10 10.25
CA MET A 68 4.58 -12.05 9.58
C MET A 68 5.35 -11.38 8.44
N SER A 69 6.65 -11.14 8.62
CA SER A 69 7.52 -10.58 7.60
C SER A 69 7.69 -11.52 6.41
N GLU A 70 7.93 -12.81 6.64
CA GLU A 70 8.14 -13.81 5.59
C GLU A 70 6.86 -14.13 4.83
N VAL A 71 5.73 -14.31 5.54
CA VAL A 71 4.42 -14.45 4.92
C VAL A 71 4.06 -13.22 4.08
N GLY A 72 4.35 -12.02 4.59
CA GLY A 72 4.19 -10.80 3.82
C GLY A 72 5.12 -10.74 2.60
N ASN A 73 6.36 -11.25 2.71
CA ASN A 73 7.33 -11.30 1.60
C ASN A 73 6.95 -12.32 0.53
N SER A 74 6.26 -13.40 0.89
CA SER A 74 5.80 -14.42 -0.07
C SER A 74 4.83 -13.88 -1.14
N LEU A 75 4.28 -12.69 -0.95
CA LEU A 75 3.51 -11.98 -1.98
C LEU A 75 4.39 -11.49 -3.15
N TYR A 76 5.66 -11.23 -2.91
CA TYR A 76 6.55 -10.59 -3.89
C TYR A 76 7.44 -11.59 -4.63
N PRO A 77 7.76 -11.35 -5.93
CA PRO A 77 7.27 -10.23 -6.72
C PRO A 77 5.77 -10.31 -6.99
N ILE A 78 5.09 -9.16 -6.99
CA ILE A 78 3.70 -9.08 -7.41
C ILE A 78 3.61 -8.35 -8.75
N HIS A 79 2.89 -8.96 -9.71
CA HIS A 79 2.66 -8.39 -11.03
C HIS A 79 1.21 -7.95 -11.14
N LEU A 80 0.98 -6.67 -11.38
CA LEU A 80 -0.34 -6.06 -11.42
C LEU A 80 -0.66 -5.51 -12.80
N ARG A 81 -1.90 -5.71 -13.25
CA ARG A 81 -2.51 -4.90 -14.28
C ARG A 81 -3.23 -3.73 -13.63
N VAL A 82 -2.96 -2.51 -14.10
CA VAL A 82 -3.42 -1.28 -13.46
C VAL A 82 -4.01 -0.35 -14.53
N SER A 83 -5.16 0.25 -14.24
CA SER A 83 -5.80 1.21 -15.15
C SER A 83 -5.00 2.51 -15.27
N PRO A 84 -5.29 3.37 -16.27
CA PRO A 84 -4.70 4.71 -16.37
C PRO A 84 -4.98 5.61 -15.17
N ARG A 85 -6.04 5.31 -14.40
CA ARG A 85 -6.40 6.00 -13.16
C ARG A 85 -5.77 5.37 -11.91
N LEU A 86 -4.78 4.50 -12.10
CA LEU A 86 -4.08 3.77 -11.04
C LEU A 86 -4.95 2.79 -10.22
N TRP A 87 -6.07 2.32 -10.73
CA TRP A 87 -6.80 1.23 -10.08
C TRP A 87 -6.21 -0.13 -10.43
N ILE A 88 -6.00 -0.98 -9.44
CA ILE A 88 -5.59 -2.39 -9.66
C ILE A 88 -6.76 -3.14 -10.29
N LEU A 89 -6.53 -3.64 -11.51
CA LEU A 89 -7.53 -4.39 -12.27
C LEU A 89 -7.37 -5.90 -12.07
N ASP A 90 -6.12 -6.37 -11.97
CA ASP A 90 -5.82 -7.80 -11.92
C ASP A 90 -4.43 -8.07 -11.33
N ILE A 91 -4.22 -9.32 -10.87
CA ILE A 91 -2.92 -9.85 -10.44
C ILE A 91 -2.48 -10.89 -11.46
N LEU A 92 -1.46 -10.53 -12.26
CA LEU A 92 -1.04 -11.32 -13.41
C LEU A 92 -0.33 -12.63 -13.05
N ASN A 93 0.32 -12.67 -11.88
CA ASN A 93 1.07 -13.84 -11.38
C ASN A 93 0.44 -14.47 -10.14
N PHE A 94 -0.89 -14.48 -10.06
CA PHE A 94 -1.63 -14.99 -8.90
C PHE A 94 -1.25 -16.42 -8.49
N ASN A 95 -1.11 -17.32 -9.47
CA ASN A 95 -0.76 -18.73 -9.19
C ASN A 95 0.63 -18.88 -8.58
N GLU A 96 1.61 -18.09 -9.02
CA GLU A 96 2.96 -18.08 -8.46
C GLU A 96 2.94 -17.55 -7.01
N ILE A 97 2.16 -16.50 -6.73
CA ILE A 97 1.96 -15.98 -5.38
C ILE A 97 1.36 -17.06 -4.50
N LYS A 98 0.34 -17.77 -4.96
CA LYS A 98 -0.30 -18.86 -4.21
C LYS A 98 0.69 -19.97 -3.87
N GLN A 99 1.54 -20.36 -4.81
CA GLN A 99 2.57 -21.39 -4.59
C GLN A 99 3.60 -20.93 -3.53
N ARG A 100 4.13 -19.69 -3.64
CA ARG A 100 5.09 -19.16 -2.66
C ARG A 100 4.49 -19.06 -1.26
N ARG A 101 3.22 -18.65 -1.15
CA ARG A 101 2.52 -18.57 0.14
C ARG A 101 2.30 -19.93 0.77
N GLN A 102 1.92 -20.91 -0.05
CA GLN A 102 1.76 -22.28 0.43
C GLN A 102 3.09 -22.84 0.94
N GLN A 103 4.17 -22.69 0.17
CA GLN A 103 5.51 -23.13 0.58
C GLN A 103 5.94 -22.46 1.90
N CYS A 104 5.77 -21.14 2.02
CA CYS A 104 6.08 -20.42 3.25
C CYS A 104 5.27 -20.94 4.46
N ALA A 105 3.98 -21.25 4.26
CA ALA A 105 3.15 -21.82 5.32
C ALA A 105 3.59 -23.23 5.73
N ASP A 106 3.97 -24.07 4.77
CA ASP A 106 4.42 -25.43 5.01
C ASP A 106 5.77 -25.44 5.73
N ASP A 107 6.70 -24.58 5.33
CA ASP A 107 8.02 -24.42 5.97
C ASP A 107 7.84 -24.03 7.46
N TRP A 108 6.99 -23.04 7.75
CA TRP A 108 6.76 -22.60 9.12
C TRP A 108 6.00 -23.62 9.97
N LYS A 109 5.05 -24.38 9.40
CA LYS A 109 4.37 -25.48 10.11
C LYS A 109 5.32 -26.61 10.48
N ALA A 110 6.37 -26.83 9.68
CA ALA A 110 7.40 -27.80 10.00
C ALA A 110 8.34 -27.35 11.14
N GLU A 111 8.52 -26.03 11.31
CA GLU A 111 9.38 -25.47 12.37
C GLU A 111 8.65 -25.22 13.69
N ALA A 112 7.36 -24.88 13.64
CA ALA A 112 6.58 -24.50 14.81
C ALA A 112 5.12 -24.98 14.70
N ASP A 113 4.71 -25.78 15.67
CA ASP A 113 3.33 -26.24 15.79
C ASP A 113 2.63 -25.45 16.91
N SER A 114 1.79 -24.48 16.51
CA SER A 114 0.97 -23.72 17.46
C SER A 114 -0.40 -23.39 16.89
N PRO A 115 -1.47 -23.40 17.73
CA PRO A 115 -2.82 -23.01 17.31
C PRO A 115 -2.91 -21.57 16.80
N GLU A 116 -2.10 -20.64 17.34
CA GLU A 116 -2.03 -19.24 16.92
C GLU A 116 -1.49 -19.14 15.51
N LEU A 117 -0.44 -19.92 15.20
CA LEU A 117 0.18 -19.97 13.90
C LEU A 117 -0.78 -20.54 12.85
N GLU A 118 -1.48 -21.63 13.16
CA GLU A 118 -2.52 -22.18 12.29
C GLU A 118 -3.64 -21.15 12.02
N ARG A 119 -4.09 -20.43 13.04
CA ARG A 119 -5.12 -19.40 12.89
C ARG A 119 -4.62 -18.28 11.96
N TYR A 120 -3.39 -17.86 12.12
CA TYR A 120 -2.76 -16.84 11.27
C TYR A 120 -2.68 -17.29 9.82
N PHE A 121 -2.25 -18.52 9.53
CA PHE A 121 -2.18 -19.03 8.16
C PHE A 121 -3.57 -19.19 7.54
N ARG A 122 -4.55 -19.68 8.26
CA ARG A 122 -5.94 -19.76 7.78
C ARG A 122 -6.50 -18.38 7.42
N PHE A 123 -6.25 -17.38 8.26
CA PHE A 123 -6.65 -16.00 7.97
C PHE A 123 -5.93 -15.46 6.72
N SER A 124 -4.63 -15.69 6.62
CA SER A 124 -3.80 -15.30 5.49
C SER A 124 -4.26 -15.95 4.18
N GLU A 125 -4.60 -17.24 4.21
CA GLU A 125 -5.13 -17.99 3.07
C GLU A 125 -6.50 -17.46 2.63
N LYS A 126 -7.41 -17.20 3.55
CA LYS A 126 -8.71 -16.59 3.26
C LYS A 126 -8.58 -15.26 2.53
N ASN A 127 -7.64 -14.42 2.93
CA ASN A 127 -7.37 -13.11 2.33
C ASN A 127 -6.70 -13.19 0.95
N SER A 128 -6.24 -14.36 0.54
CA SER A 128 -5.61 -14.63 -0.75
C SER A 128 -6.23 -15.81 -1.51
N ALA A 129 -7.47 -16.17 -1.20
CA ALA A 129 -8.16 -17.32 -1.79
C ALA A 129 -8.33 -17.18 -3.32
N ASN A 130 -8.49 -15.98 -3.83
CA ASN A 130 -8.56 -15.67 -5.25
C ASN A 130 -8.04 -14.25 -5.53
N GLY A 131 -7.88 -13.89 -6.81
CA GLY A 131 -7.35 -12.59 -7.20
C GLY A 131 -8.14 -11.40 -6.66
N LYS A 132 -9.47 -11.48 -6.58
CA LYS A 132 -10.32 -10.39 -6.05
C LYS A 132 -10.11 -10.19 -4.55
N THR A 133 -10.07 -11.27 -3.77
CA THR A 133 -9.82 -11.18 -2.32
C THR A 133 -8.41 -10.69 -2.04
N LEU A 134 -7.42 -11.08 -2.85
CA LEU A 134 -6.06 -10.60 -2.71
C LEU A 134 -5.96 -9.10 -3.05
N ILE A 135 -6.60 -8.61 -4.13
CA ILE A 135 -6.67 -7.18 -4.44
C ILE A 135 -7.29 -6.40 -3.27
N ALA A 136 -8.41 -6.88 -2.72
CA ALA A 136 -9.04 -6.24 -1.56
C ALA A 136 -8.10 -6.21 -0.33
N SER A 137 -7.32 -7.27 -0.13
CA SER A 137 -6.30 -7.34 0.92
C SER A 137 -5.14 -6.37 0.67
N LEU A 138 -4.68 -6.24 -0.58
CA LEU A 138 -3.64 -5.26 -0.94
C LEU A 138 -4.07 -3.83 -0.61
N TYR A 139 -5.32 -3.46 -0.85
CA TYR A 139 -5.82 -2.12 -0.49
C TYR A 139 -5.90 -1.85 1.02
N ARG A 140 -5.65 -2.84 1.88
CA ARG A 140 -5.43 -2.65 3.32
C ARG A 140 -3.98 -2.29 3.67
N ASP A 141 -3.05 -2.67 2.80
CA ASP A 141 -1.64 -2.28 2.93
C ASP A 141 -1.45 -0.79 2.60
N THR A 142 -0.59 -0.12 3.38
CA THR A 142 -0.37 1.32 3.25
C THR A 142 0.15 1.73 1.88
N PHE A 143 1.11 0.97 1.31
CA PHE A 143 1.65 1.28 0.00
C PHE A 143 0.59 1.17 -1.10
N PHE A 144 -0.08 0.03 -1.18
CA PHE A 144 -1.07 -0.20 -2.24
C PHE A 144 -2.26 0.74 -2.13
N ASN A 145 -2.70 1.02 -0.91
CA ASN A 145 -3.80 1.94 -0.68
C ASN A 145 -3.50 3.38 -1.10
N LEU A 146 -2.26 3.83 -0.88
CA LEU A 146 -1.84 5.19 -1.24
C LEU A 146 -1.43 5.30 -2.70
N TYR A 147 -0.64 4.35 -3.19
CA TYR A 147 -0.04 4.43 -4.52
C TYR A 147 -1.05 4.15 -5.65
N PHE A 148 -1.93 3.17 -5.46
CA PHE A 148 -2.91 2.77 -6.46
C PHE A 148 -4.27 3.43 -6.21
N ARG A 149 -4.33 4.73 -6.54
CA ARG A 149 -5.50 5.57 -6.32
C ARG A 149 -5.60 6.65 -7.39
N ASP A 150 -6.82 6.96 -7.82
CA ASP A 150 -7.07 8.07 -8.73
C ASP A 150 -6.89 9.41 -8.01
N ILE A 151 -5.66 9.93 -8.03
CA ILE A 151 -5.29 11.22 -7.46
C ILE A 151 -5.29 12.34 -8.50
N PHE A 152 -5.25 11.99 -9.79
CA PHE A 152 -5.11 12.96 -10.88
C PHE A 152 -6.43 13.53 -11.37
N THR A 153 -7.55 12.98 -10.93
CA THR A 153 -8.89 13.53 -11.24
C THR A 153 -9.38 14.34 -10.05
N PRO A 154 -9.40 15.68 -10.11
CA PRO A 154 -9.95 16.51 -9.03
C PRO A 154 -11.41 16.14 -8.74
N THR A 155 -11.83 16.29 -7.49
CA THR A 155 -13.24 16.22 -7.12
C THR A 155 -13.87 17.62 -7.22
N GLY A 156 -15.13 17.70 -7.66
CA GLY A 156 -15.90 18.91 -7.55
C GLY A 156 -16.07 19.35 -6.09
N ASN A 157 -16.49 20.60 -5.86
CA ASN A 157 -16.63 21.15 -4.50
C ASN A 157 -17.58 20.33 -3.62
N ASP A 158 -18.64 19.76 -4.22
CA ASP A 158 -19.66 18.97 -3.53
C ASP A 158 -19.48 17.46 -3.70
N GLU A 159 -18.40 17.03 -4.34
CA GLU A 159 -18.08 15.62 -4.56
C GLU A 159 -17.07 15.14 -3.53
N ALA A 160 -17.31 13.97 -2.97
CA ALA A 160 -16.36 13.27 -2.13
C ALA A 160 -16.21 11.82 -2.59
N ARG A 161 -15.02 11.29 -2.43
CA ARG A 161 -14.72 9.88 -2.72
C ARG A 161 -14.62 9.09 -1.43
N LEU A 162 -15.00 7.83 -1.50
CA LEU A 162 -14.90 6.92 -0.38
C LEU A 162 -13.57 6.17 -0.39
N ILE A 163 -12.89 6.18 0.73
CA ILE A 163 -11.79 5.27 1.03
C ILE A 163 -12.15 4.41 2.22
N ARG A 164 -11.88 3.10 2.11
CA ARG A 164 -11.92 2.16 3.23
C ARG A 164 -10.51 1.80 3.61
N TRP A 165 -10.21 1.86 4.89
CA TRP A 165 -8.88 1.57 5.38
C TRP A 165 -8.92 0.92 6.75
N GLN A 166 -8.21 -0.18 6.91
CA GLN A 166 -7.92 -0.72 8.22
C GLN A 166 -6.77 0.10 8.83
N ASN A 167 -7.13 1.06 9.69
CA ASN A 167 -6.15 1.99 10.24
C ASN A 167 -5.26 1.38 11.29
N PHE A 168 -5.83 0.48 12.10
CA PHE A 168 -5.18 -0.04 13.29
C PHE A 168 -5.36 -1.56 13.35
N PRO A 169 -4.28 -2.32 13.64
CA PRO A 169 -4.33 -3.78 13.70
C PRO A 169 -5.34 -4.34 14.68
N GLU A 170 -5.61 -3.59 15.75
CA GLU A 170 -6.51 -4.00 16.84
C GLU A 170 -8.00 -3.83 16.52
N ARG A 171 -8.31 -3.09 15.44
CA ARG A 171 -9.70 -2.92 15.01
C ARG A 171 -10.01 -3.92 13.90
N GLU A 172 -10.98 -4.78 14.14
CA GLU A 172 -11.44 -5.78 13.17
C GLU A 172 -12.15 -5.17 11.96
N THR A 173 -12.62 -3.92 12.07
CA THR A 173 -13.41 -3.26 11.03
C THR A 173 -12.63 -2.18 10.30
N ASP A 174 -12.75 -2.19 8.95
CA ASP A 174 -12.26 -1.11 8.11
C ASP A 174 -13.04 0.18 8.42
N GLN A 175 -12.33 1.28 8.62
CA GLN A 175 -12.95 2.60 8.72
C GLN A 175 -13.13 3.20 7.32
N SER A 176 -14.23 3.91 7.13
CA SER A 176 -14.54 4.59 5.87
C SER A 176 -14.34 6.09 6.04
N TYR A 177 -13.67 6.71 5.09
CA TYR A 177 -13.46 8.16 5.03
C TYR A 177 -14.01 8.70 3.73
N LEU A 178 -14.70 9.82 3.79
CA LEU A 178 -15.04 10.64 2.64
C LEU A 178 -13.92 11.66 2.45
N TYR A 179 -13.33 11.71 1.27
CA TYR A 179 -12.22 12.63 0.99
C TYR A 179 -12.40 13.36 -0.34
N GLN A 180 -11.76 14.51 -0.44
CA GLN A 180 -11.67 15.29 -1.66
C GLN A 180 -10.25 15.27 -2.22
N VAL A 181 -10.14 15.36 -3.53
CA VAL A 181 -8.86 15.48 -4.25
C VAL A 181 -8.75 16.92 -4.73
N LYS A 182 -7.76 17.66 -4.20
CA LYS A 182 -7.52 19.08 -4.51
C LYS A 182 -6.10 19.26 -5.01
N PRO A 183 -5.89 19.72 -6.26
CA PRO A 183 -4.60 20.25 -6.67
C PRO A 183 -4.24 21.45 -5.78
N GLU A 184 -3.02 21.47 -5.24
CA GLU A 184 -2.47 22.62 -4.51
C GLU A 184 -1.58 23.44 -5.44
N ASP A 185 -0.69 22.75 -6.18
CA ASP A 185 0.26 23.31 -7.13
C ASP A 185 0.39 22.39 -8.35
N ALA A 186 1.29 22.74 -9.27
CA ALA A 186 1.52 21.95 -10.48
C ALA A 186 1.99 20.50 -10.20
N ASP A 187 2.69 20.32 -9.09
CA ASP A 187 3.32 19.06 -8.66
C ASP A 187 2.80 18.54 -7.31
N ARG A 188 1.80 19.20 -6.72
CA ARG A 188 1.25 18.84 -5.42
C ARG A 188 -0.26 18.65 -5.44
N ILE A 189 -0.68 17.50 -4.92
CA ILE A 189 -2.08 17.12 -4.82
C ILE A 189 -2.38 16.76 -3.35
N ARG A 190 -3.39 17.37 -2.77
CA ARG A 190 -3.86 17.03 -1.43
C ARG A 190 -5.13 16.20 -1.47
N LEU A 191 -5.18 15.17 -0.66
CA LEU A 191 -6.36 14.43 -0.30
C LEU A 191 -6.69 14.75 1.16
N SER A 192 -7.83 15.34 1.41
CA SER A 192 -8.30 15.62 2.77
C SER A 192 -9.73 15.14 2.95
N GLY A 193 -10.05 14.65 4.13
CA GLY A 193 -11.36 14.10 4.39
C GLY A 193 -11.63 13.81 5.86
N GLU A 194 -12.84 13.36 6.10
CA GLU A 194 -13.33 13.01 7.44
C GLU A 194 -13.88 11.60 7.45
N ILE A 195 -13.88 10.99 8.63
CA ILE A 195 -14.47 9.67 8.83
C ILE A 195 -15.97 9.73 8.50
N MET A 196 -16.43 8.75 7.76
CA MET A 196 -17.86 8.54 7.56
C MET A 196 -18.45 8.04 8.88
N LYS A 197 -19.20 8.90 9.56
CA LYS A 197 -19.78 8.58 10.87
C LYS A 197 -20.88 7.55 10.70
N ILE A 198 -20.57 6.30 11.04
CA ILE A 198 -21.55 5.23 11.21
C ILE A 198 -22.05 5.23 12.67
N VAL A 199 -21.18 5.65 13.59
CA VAL A 199 -21.47 5.81 15.02
C VAL A 199 -21.12 7.24 15.42
N PRO A 200 -22.01 7.97 16.10
CA PRO A 200 -21.81 9.40 16.43
C PRO A 200 -20.53 9.70 17.24
N GLU A 201 -20.05 8.73 17.99
CA GLU A 201 -18.92 8.85 18.92
C GLU A 201 -17.55 8.73 18.20
N HIS A 202 -17.52 8.35 16.94
CA HIS A 202 -16.28 8.21 16.19
C HIS A 202 -15.98 9.48 15.38
N ASN A 203 -14.95 10.19 15.77
CA ASN A 203 -14.38 11.30 15.01
C ASN A 203 -13.08 10.86 14.35
N GLY A 204 -12.79 11.41 13.17
CA GLY A 204 -11.50 11.13 12.55
C GLY A 204 -11.28 11.96 11.31
N THR A 205 -10.01 12.22 11.01
CA THR A 205 -9.56 12.99 9.85
C THR A 205 -8.54 12.21 9.05
N PHE A 206 -8.53 12.46 7.76
CA PHE A 206 -7.58 11.93 6.79
C PHE A 206 -6.95 13.10 6.04
N ASP A 207 -5.64 13.19 6.03
CA ASP A 207 -4.90 14.20 5.28
C ASP A 207 -3.66 13.59 4.64
N THR A 208 -3.50 13.79 3.33
CA THR A 208 -2.38 13.23 2.56
C THR A 208 -1.98 14.17 1.44
N VAL A 209 -0.69 14.42 1.31
CA VAL A 209 -0.11 15.20 0.23
C VAL A 209 0.71 14.29 -0.66
N TYR A 210 0.50 14.40 -1.97
CA TYR A 210 1.28 13.76 -3.01
C TYR A 210 2.14 14.81 -3.69
N GLU A 211 3.42 14.51 -3.85
CA GLU A 211 4.34 15.27 -4.69
C GLU A 211 4.65 14.42 -5.93
N THR A 212 4.43 15.00 -7.10
CA THR A 212 4.61 14.32 -8.39
C THR A 212 5.77 14.93 -9.15
N GLY A 213 6.31 14.20 -10.11
CA GLY A 213 7.29 14.75 -11.03
C GLY A 213 6.66 15.20 -12.34
N ASP A 214 7.50 15.70 -13.25
CA ASP A 214 7.10 16.35 -14.50
C ASP A 214 6.28 15.43 -15.44
N GLN A 215 6.38 14.12 -15.25
CA GLN A 215 5.65 13.12 -16.04
C GLN A 215 4.48 12.50 -15.26
N GLY A 216 4.15 13.05 -14.08
CA GLY A 216 3.11 12.55 -13.21
C GLY A 216 3.53 11.33 -12.37
N GLU A 217 4.81 10.96 -12.37
CA GLU A 217 5.31 9.94 -11.44
C GLU A 217 5.22 10.44 -9.99
N ILE A 218 4.81 9.56 -9.07
CA ILE A 218 4.74 9.88 -7.65
C ILE A 218 6.16 9.89 -7.09
N ARG A 219 6.61 11.02 -6.55
CA ARG A 219 7.92 11.19 -5.89
C ARG A 219 7.82 11.02 -4.39
N ARG A 220 6.74 11.52 -3.81
CA ARG A 220 6.53 11.45 -2.38
C ARG A 220 5.04 11.39 -2.05
N ILE A 221 4.71 10.64 -1.01
CA ILE A 221 3.40 10.69 -0.35
C ILE A 221 3.65 10.86 1.14
N LYS A 222 3.06 11.87 1.74
CA LYS A 222 3.12 12.07 3.18
C LYS A 222 1.71 12.35 3.70
N GLY A 223 1.37 11.72 4.82
CA GLY A 223 0.06 11.97 5.38
C GLY A 223 -0.18 11.31 6.72
N ARG A 224 -1.39 11.47 7.20
CA ARG A 224 -1.84 10.92 8.47
C ARG A 224 -3.34 10.66 8.47
N ILE A 225 -3.71 9.73 9.32
CA ILE A 225 -5.07 9.51 9.79
C ILE A 225 -5.07 9.68 11.29
N GLU A 226 -6.05 10.40 11.80
CA GLU A 226 -6.33 10.49 13.21
C GLU A 226 -7.76 10.03 13.45
N SER A 227 -8.00 9.30 14.50
CA SER A 227 -9.36 8.96 14.95
C SER A 227 -9.40 8.89 16.47
N GLU A 228 -10.54 9.21 17.04
CA GLU A 228 -10.80 9.13 18.46
C GLU A 228 -12.02 8.25 18.70
N SER A 229 -11.95 7.41 19.73
CA SER A 229 -13.02 6.53 20.14
C SER A 229 -12.85 6.20 21.61
N GLU A 230 -13.90 6.38 22.40
CA GLU A 230 -13.94 6.06 23.83
C GLU A 230 -12.77 6.68 24.63
N GLY A 231 -12.42 7.93 24.32
CA GLY A 231 -11.32 8.66 24.97
C GLY A 231 -9.91 8.22 24.55
N THR A 232 -9.79 7.25 23.66
CA THR A 232 -8.50 6.82 23.10
C THR A 232 -8.28 7.46 21.74
N ARG A 233 -7.13 8.11 21.57
CA ARG A 233 -6.71 8.69 20.30
C ARG A 233 -5.81 7.71 19.55
N TYR A 234 -6.14 7.49 18.29
CA TYR A 234 -5.40 6.65 17.36
C TYR A 234 -4.84 7.51 16.24
N MET A 235 -3.55 7.36 15.97
CA MET A 235 -2.90 8.06 14.88
C MET A 235 -2.07 7.08 14.05
N LYS A 236 -2.21 7.15 12.72
CA LYS A 236 -1.32 6.52 11.78
C LYS A 236 -0.71 7.57 10.88
N GLN A 237 0.61 7.63 10.82
CA GLN A 237 1.35 8.49 9.92
C GLN A 237 2.09 7.64 8.90
N TRP A 238 2.34 8.19 7.72
CA TRP A 238 3.15 7.53 6.69
C TRP A 238 3.98 8.52 5.90
N THR A 239 5.08 8.03 5.41
CA THR A 239 5.90 8.65 4.39
C THR A 239 6.27 7.58 3.38
N LEU A 240 6.04 7.87 2.11
CA LEU A 240 6.55 7.11 0.98
C LEU A 240 7.35 8.09 0.14
N GLU A 241 8.59 7.76 -0.16
CA GLU A 241 9.47 8.63 -0.96
C GLU A 241 10.38 7.81 -1.86
N THR A 242 10.68 8.36 -3.04
CA THR A 242 11.69 7.77 -3.92
C THR A 242 13.08 7.97 -3.34
N GLU A 243 13.91 6.92 -3.35
CA GLU A 243 15.33 7.08 -3.08
C GLU A 243 15.96 7.92 -4.20
N THR A 244 16.59 9.04 -3.84
CA THR A 244 17.19 10.00 -4.77
C THR A 244 18.18 9.32 -5.72
N GLY A 245 18.02 9.54 -7.02
CA GLY A 245 18.92 9.05 -8.07
C GLY A 245 18.45 7.82 -8.85
N GLN A 246 17.30 7.22 -8.54
CA GLN A 246 16.89 5.93 -9.11
C GLN A 246 15.57 5.95 -9.92
N ILE A 247 15.16 7.08 -10.46
CA ILE A 247 14.15 7.05 -11.54
C ILE A 247 14.93 6.89 -12.84
N ALA A 248 15.25 5.64 -13.20
CA ALA A 248 15.85 5.35 -14.48
C ALA A 248 14.78 5.53 -15.58
N LYS A 249 14.89 6.61 -16.33
CA LYS A 249 14.13 6.81 -17.55
C LYS A 249 14.67 5.83 -18.57
N GLN A 250 13.96 4.75 -18.87
CA GLN A 250 14.18 4.04 -20.13
C GLN A 250 13.60 4.91 -21.24
N GLY A 251 14.45 5.80 -21.75
CA GLY A 251 14.18 6.44 -23.03
C GLY A 251 13.98 5.37 -24.08
N TYR A 252 12.95 5.51 -24.91
CA TYR A 252 12.81 4.78 -26.15
C TYR A 252 14.08 5.00 -26.99
N LYS A 253 15.02 4.06 -26.97
CA LYS A 253 15.89 3.89 -28.12
C LYS A 253 14.98 3.32 -29.20
N SER A 254 14.58 4.19 -30.15
CA SER A 254 14.02 3.76 -31.39
C SER A 254 14.98 2.72 -31.97
N LEU A 255 14.52 1.48 -32.04
CA LEU A 255 15.08 0.50 -32.97
C LEU A 255 14.73 1.01 -34.35
N ILE A 256 15.57 1.87 -34.90
CA ILE A 256 15.67 2.06 -36.35
C ILE A 256 16.32 0.77 -36.83
N LEU A 257 15.48 -0.12 -37.36
CA LEU A 257 15.90 -1.19 -38.21
C LEU A 257 16.51 -0.50 -39.44
N ASN A 258 17.83 -0.55 -39.56
CA ASN A 258 18.49 -0.34 -40.84
C ASN A 258 18.18 -1.58 -41.68
N GLU A 259 17.52 -1.33 -42.81
CA GLU A 259 17.45 -2.22 -43.96
C GLU A 259 18.85 -2.54 -44.53
#